data_c4bc17650c7d64fef32124c2b91ae971
#
_entry.id   c4bc17650c7d64fef32124c2b91ae971
#
_cell.length_a   1.000
_cell.length_b   1.000
_cell.length_c   1.000
_cell.angle_alpha   90.00
_cell.angle_beta   90.00
_cell.angle_gamma   90.00
#
_symmetry.space_group_name_H-M   'P 1'
#
loop_
_entity.id
_entity.type
_entity.pdbx_description
1 polymer ?
#
loop_
_entity_poly.entity_id
_entity_poly.type
_entity_poly.pdbx_seq_one_letter_code
_entity_poly.pdbx_strand_id
1 'polypeptide(L)'
;RKITLCSPMGQRFSKEQPYLTVEAEIEPKEATDRQLLFRVVDEHGVDSNLVRLLVQGHTAQLHAMGDGSFYLRCMSRSGTDRIRVISQLEFTVEGMGQAYRNPYELISGSLYTSYQGEVSNGNERGVATARDGETVVTFGNIDFGPVGSDEITMSVFALTSEEYPIRIYEGVPGEEGCQLLADVVYQKPSIWNTYQEETYLLAKRVTGINTISIEVCQKIHLKGFVFKKLQKAWLPLDAAQADSVYGDTFTKEERAITGIGNNVTITYAEMDFGEEGTAGIRICGRAPESSNSLHIRFLQGEEESKQLVEFPMCGEYIEKEFSLTPVKGKWDVSFVFLPGSCFDLQSVQFLLAGAAN
;
A
#
# COMPACT_ATOMS: atom_id res chain seq x y z
N ARG A 1 16.66 35.75 -9.14
CA ARG A 1 16.80 34.31 -9.29
C ARG A 1 15.70 33.79 -10.20
N LYS A 2 15.99 32.82 -11.04
CA LYS A 2 15.05 32.16 -11.93
C LYS A 2 15.29 30.65 -11.89
N ILE A 3 14.23 29.87 -11.97
CA ILE A 3 14.29 28.43 -12.21
C ILE A 3 13.72 28.19 -13.61
N THR A 4 14.45 27.48 -14.45
CA THR A 4 13.97 27.06 -15.76
C THR A 4 13.84 25.54 -15.75
N LEU A 5 12.68 25.02 -16.15
CA LEU A 5 12.42 23.60 -16.30
C LEU A 5 12.49 23.22 -17.78
N CYS A 6 13.18 22.13 -18.08
CA CYS A 6 13.28 21.57 -19.42
C CYS A 6 12.86 20.11 -19.41
N SER A 7 11.94 19.75 -20.29
CA SER A 7 11.52 18.37 -20.55
C SER A 7 11.92 17.98 -21.98
N PRO A 8 13.09 17.38 -22.18
CA PRO A 8 13.60 17.10 -23.54
C PRO A 8 12.71 16.12 -24.32
N MET A 9 11.97 15.28 -23.63
CA MET A 9 11.07 14.26 -24.21
C MET A 9 9.63 14.77 -24.39
N GLY A 10 9.38 16.07 -24.19
CA GLY A 10 8.04 16.65 -24.26
C GLY A 10 7.29 16.61 -22.93
N GLN A 11 5.97 16.85 -22.97
CA GLN A 11 5.11 17.01 -21.80
C GLN A 11 3.88 16.09 -21.86
N ARG A 12 3.93 15.04 -22.68
CA ARG A 12 2.83 14.06 -22.81
C ARG A 12 3.33 12.67 -22.50
N PHE A 13 2.57 11.97 -21.67
CA PHE A 13 2.76 10.56 -21.39
C PHE A 13 1.76 9.73 -22.18
N SER A 14 2.17 8.52 -22.52
CA SER A 14 1.33 7.49 -23.11
C SER A 14 1.76 6.11 -22.58
N LYS A 15 1.04 5.05 -22.95
CA LYS A 15 1.44 3.67 -22.63
C LYS A 15 2.83 3.33 -23.16
N GLU A 16 3.18 3.84 -24.33
CA GLU A 16 4.48 3.62 -24.99
C GLU A 16 5.59 4.47 -24.38
N GLN A 17 5.22 5.59 -23.76
CA GLN A 17 6.13 6.54 -23.10
C GLN A 17 5.63 6.88 -21.68
N PRO A 18 5.68 5.92 -20.74
CA PRO A 18 5.20 6.15 -19.37
C PRO A 18 6.19 6.89 -18.48
N TYR A 19 7.41 7.17 -18.97
CA TYR A 19 8.48 7.84 -18.22
C TYR A 19 8.93 9.09 -18.91
N LEU A 20 9.06 10.19 -18.16
CA LEU A 20 9.70 11.43 -18.62
C LEU A 20 10.72 11.90 -17.58
N THR A 21 11.72 12.66 -18.07
CA THR A 21 12.71 13.31 -17.21
C THR A 21 12.64 14.81 -17.42
N VAL A 22 12.69 15.57 -16.33
CA VAL A 22 12.70 17.02 -16.32
C VAL A 22 13.95 17.50 -15.60
N GLU A 23 14.68 18.40 -16.24
CA GLU A 23 15.86 19.05 -15.70
C GLU A 23 15.53 20.46 -15.26
N ALA A 24 16.08 20.89 -14.13
CA ALA A 24 15.92 22.23 -13.60
C ALA A 24 17.26 22.98 -13.56
N GLU A 25 17.28 24.16 -14.15
CA GLU A 25 18.42 25.08 -14.09
C GLU A 25 18.08 26.26 -13.19
N ILE A 26 19.06 26.70 -12.37
CA ILE A 26 18.95 27.87 -11.50
C ILE A 26 19.84 28.98 -12.05
N GLU A 27 19.29 30.16 -12.19
CA GLU A 27 20.01 31.40 -12.54
C GLU A 27 19.99 32.38 -11.34
N PRO A 28 21.10 33.07 -11.06
CA PRO A 28 22.43 32.89 -11.64
C PRO A 28 23.11 31.59 -11.19
N LYS A 29 24.05 31.09 -11.98
CA LYS A 29 24.78 29.83 -11.71
C LYS A 29 25.57 29.86 -10.39
N GLU A 30 25.93 31.04 -9.93
CA GLU A 30 26.67 31.31 -8.68
C GLU A 30 25.75 31.42 -7.45
N ALA A 31 24.47 31.07 -7.57
CA ALA A 31 23.54 31.08 -6.43
C ALA A 31 24.07 30.21 -5.28
N THR A 32 24.17 30.78 -4.07
CA THR A 32 24.72 30.11 -2.88
C THR A 32 23.86 28.95 -2.40
N ASP A 33 22.55 29.07 -2.50
CA ASP A 33 21.61 27.95 -2.24
C ASP A 33 21.00 27.50 -3.55
N ARG A 34 21.28 26.26 -3.92
CA ARG A 34 20.83 25.62 -5.14
C ARG A 34 19.88 24.46 -4.89
N GLN A 35 19.43 24.27 -3.64
CA GLN A 35 18.52 23.20 -3.33
C GLN A 35 17.12 23.49 -3.90
N LEU A 36 16.57 22.49 -4.59
CA LEU A 36 15.27 22.52 -5.22
C LEU A 36 14.32 21.53 -4.57
N LEU A 37 13.06 21.92 -4.51
CA LEU A 37 11.95 21.07 -4.11
C LEU A 37 11.04 20.88 -5.31
N PHE A 38 10.75 19.63 -5.65
CA PHE A 38 9.82 19.28 -6.70
C PHE A 38 8.52 18.74 -6.12
N ARG A 39 7.42 19.05 -6.77
CA ARG A 39 6.08 18.54 -6.44
C ARG A 39 5.29 18.29 -7.70
N VAL A 40 4.43 17.27 -7.63
CA VAL A 40 3.37 17.02 -8.60
C VAL A 40 2.08 17.59 -8.03
N VAL A 41 1.46 18.54 -8.72
CA VAL A 41 0.28 19.25 -8.23
C VAL A 41 -0.76 19.40 -9.34
N ASP A 42 -2.00 19.61 -8.97
CA ASP A 42 -3.07 20.02 -9.87
C ASP A 42 -3.01 21.52 -10.19
N GLU A 43 -3.99 22.03 -10.94
CA GLU A 43 -4.11 23.44 -11.29
C GLU A 43 -4.25 24.38 -10.08
N HIS A 44 -4.78 23.86 -8.96
CA HIS A 44 -4.95 24.61 -7.71
C HIS A 44 -3.72 24.52 -6.78
N GLY A 45 -2.71 23.73 -7.18
CA GLY A 45 -1.49 23.50 -6.40
C GLY A 45 -1.63 22.45 -5.30
N VAL A 46 -2.70 21.66 -5.35
CA VAL A 46 -2.90 20.49 -4.50
C VAL A 46 -2.09 19.31 -5.04
N ASP A 47 -1.54 18.49 -4.15
CA ASP A 47 -0.75 17.33 -4.57
C ASP A 47 -1.59 16.38 -5.45
N SER A 48 -0.97 15.85 -6.51
CA SER A 48 -1.60 14.93 -7.46
C SER A 48 -0.87 13.59 -7.45
N ASN A 49 -1.61 12.49 -7.60
CA ASN A 49 -1.11 11.13 -7.68
C ASN A 49 -1.06 10.57 -9.13
N LEU A 50 -1.24 11.42 -10.14
CA LEU A 50 -1.23 11.02 -11.55
C LEU A 50 0.14 10.52 -12.02
N VAL A 51 1.21 10.92 -11.33
CA VAL A 51 2.56 10.43 -11.59
C VAL A 51 3.31 10.19 -10.29
N ARG A 52 4.21 9.21 -10.31
CA ARG A 52 5.21 8.99 -9.28
C ARG A 52 6.44 9.83 -9.57
N LEU A 53 6.92 10.56 -8.57
CA LEU A 53 8.05 11.48 -8.68
C LEU A 53 9.27 10.91 -7.95
N LEU A 54 10.39 10.81 -8.67
CA LEU A 54 11.70 10.51 -8.11
C LEU A 54 12.65 11.67 -8.40
N VAL A 55 13.26 12.26 -7.37
CA VAL A 55 14.14 13.43 -7.51
C VAL A 55 15.58 13.06 -7.19
N GLN A 56 16.48 13.42 -8.10
CA GLN A 56 17.93 13.29 -7.92
C GLN A 56 18.60 14.63 -8.25
N GLY A 57 18.96 15.38 -7.21
CA GLY A 57 19.55 16.72 -7.38
C GLY A 57 18.60 17.70 -8.08
N HIS A 58 18.93 18.10 -9.30
CA HIS A 58 18.14 19.00 -10.13
C HIS A 58 17.31 18.26 -11.20
N THR A 59 17.27 16.96 -11.16
CA THR A 59 16.55 16.12 -12.13
C THR A 59 15.36 15.47 -11.45
N ALA A 60 14.20 15.59 -12.07
CA ALA A 60 12.96 14.93 -11.67
C ALA A 60 12.61 13.84 -12.71
N GLN A 61 12.50 12.60 -12.26
CA GLN A 61 11.98 11.49 -13.05
C GLN A 61 10.50 11.31 -12.72
N LEU A 62 9.67 11.25 -13.72
CA LEU A 62 8.22 11.14 -13.63
C LEU A 62 7.79 9.82 -14.26
N HIS A 63 6.98 9.05 -13.54
CA HIS A 63 6.35 7.82 -14.01
C HIS A 63 4.84 7.96 -13.96
N ALA A 64 4.18 7.86 -15.12
CA ALA A 64 2.73 7.98 -15.23
C ALA A 64 2.01 6.83 -14.51
N MET A 65 0.99 7.18 -13.72
CA MET A 65 0.18 6.25 -12.93
C MET A 65 -1.30 6.24 -13.34
N GLY A 66 -1.79 7.33 -13.95
CA GLY A 66 -3.19 7.43 -14.38
C GLY A 66 -3.44 8.65 -15.26
N ASP A 67 -4.54 8.62 -15.97
CA ASP A 67 -4.94 9.64 -16.95
C ASP A 67 -5.30 10.97 -16.28
N GLY A 68 -4.94 12.07 -16.92
CA GLY A 68 -5.26 13.43 -16.49
C GLY A 68 -4.15 14.43 -16.76
N SER A 69 -4.34 15.66 -16.28
CA SER A 69 -3.35 16.74 -16.38
C SER A 69 -2.81 17.13 -15.01
N PHE A 70 -1.54 17.45 -14.93
CA PHE A 70 -0.87 17.88 -13.71
C PHE A 70 0.24 18.88 -14.01
N TYR A 71 0.74 19.54 -12.97
CA TYR A 71 1.89 20.42 -13.04
C TYR A 71 3.05 19.83 -12.23
N LEU A 72 4.23 19.74 -12.83
CA LEU A 72 5.47 19.59 -12.09
C LEU A 72 5.89 20.99 -11.62
N ARG A 73 5.79 21.23 -10.33
CA ARG A 73 6.20 22.47 -9.68
C ARG A 73 7.58 22.31 -9.06
N CYS A 74 8.51 23.17 -9.43
CA CYS A 74 9.84 23.25 -8.86
C CYS A 74 10.00 24.58 -8.15
N MET A 75 10.53 24.56 -6.94
CA MET A 75 10.72 25.75 -6.11
C MET A 75 12.06 25.74 -5.38
N SER A 76 12.61 26.92 -5.10
CA SER A 76 13.80 27.04 -4.26
C SER A 76 13.47 26.61 -2.83
N ARG A 77 14.38 25.88 -2.17
CA ARG A 77 14.24 25.54 -0.74
C ARG A 77 14.36 26.77 0.15
N SER A 78 15.20 27.72 -0.24
CA SER A 78 15.37 28.99 0.47
C SER A 78 14.19 29.94 0.23
N GLY A 79 13.82 30.68 1.26
CA GLY A 79 12.71 31.64 1.25
C GLY A 79 11.49 31.13 2.01
N THR A 80 10.47 32.01 2.11
CA THR A 80 9.17 31.67 2.67
C THR A 80 8.20 31.27 1.54
N ASP A 81 7.05 30.71 1.87
CA ASP A 81 6.05 30.31 0.86
C ASP A 81 5.54 31.50 0.01
N ARG A 82 5.70 32.73 0.48
CA ARG A 82 5.33 33.95 -0.23
C ARG A 82 6.41 34.51 -1.16
N ILE A 83 7.69 34.15 -0.92
CA ILE A 83 8.85 34.72 -1.65
C ILE A 83 9.79 33.66 -2.23
N ARG A 84 9.34 32.42 -2.35
CA ARG A 84 10.09 31.38 -3.08
C ARG A 84 10.04 31.62 -4.59
N VAL A 85 11.15 31.32 -5.24
CA VAL A 85 11.15 31.23 -6.70
C VAL A 85 10.48 29.91 -7.08
N ILE A 86 9.45 30.00 -7.92
CA ILE A 86 8.65 28.86 -8.38
C ILE A 86 8.67 28.86 -9.89
N SER A 87 8.85 27.66 -10.46
CA SER A 87 8.62 27.38 -11.87
C SER A 87 7.76 26.13 -12.00
N GLN A 88 6.95 26.04 -13.03
CA GLN A 88 6.11 24.88 -13.27
C GLN A 88 5.95 24.58 -14.76
N LEU A 89 5.80 23.29 -15.07
CA LEU A 89 5.44 22.78 -16.39
C LEU A 89 4.16 21.95 -16.27
N GLU A 90 3.29 22.12 -17.25
CA GLU A 90 2.08 21.29 -17.38
C GLU A 90 2.39 20.01 -18.15
N PHE A 91 1.79 18.91 -17.72
CA PHE A 91 1.88 17.59 -18.34
C PHE A 91 0.50 16.97 -18.48
N THR A 92 0.35 16.13 -19.48
CA THR A 92 -0.85 15.34 -19.73
C THR A 92 -0.51 13.86 -19.82
N VAL A 93 -1.31 13.02 -19.21
CA VAL A 93 -1.22 11.55 -19.25
C VAL A 93 -2.45 11.00 -19.94
N GLU A 94 -2.26 10.12 -20.91
CA GLU A 94 -3.34 9.49 -21.67
C GLU A 94 -3.10 7.98 -21.80
N GLY A 95 -4.17 7.19 -21.62
CA GLY A 95 -4.17 5.75 -21.84
C GLY A 95 -3.66 4.89 -20.69
N MET A 96 -3.36 5.47 -19.52
CA MET A 96 -2.96 4.73 -18.31
C MET A 96 -4.16 4.26 -17.47
N GLY A 97 -5.33 4.86 -17.65
CA GLY A 97 -6.54 4.57 -16.89
C GLY A 97 -6.59 5.28 -15.53
N GLN A 98 -7.32 4.71 -14.57
CA GLN A 98 -7.50 5.28 -13.25
C GLN A 98 -6.21 5.22 -12.43
N ALA A 99 -5.80 6.35 -11.83
CA ALA A 99 -4.74 6.36 -10.84
C ALA A 99 -5.24 5.85 -9.48
N TYR A 100 -4.51 4.91 -8.89
CA TYR A 100 -4.76 4.43 -7.53
C TYR A 100 -3.72 4.99 -6.56
N ARG A 101 -4.14 5.22 -5.31
CA ARG A 101 -3.26 5.66 -4.23
C ARG A 101 -2.59 4.47 -3.59
N ASN A 102 -1.29 4.60 -3.33
CA ASN A 102 -0.53 3.61 -2.57
C ASN A 102 -0.75 3.85 -1.06
N PRO A 103 -1.39 2.93 -0.31
CA PRO A 103 -1.62 3.10 1.13
C PRO A 103 -0.33 3.03 1.96
N TYR A 104 0.74 2.46 1.41
CA TYR A 104 2.03 2.27 2.08
C TYR A 104 2.99 3.45 1.92
N GLU A 105 2.53 4.51 1.29
CA GLU A 105 3.18 5.83 1.22
C GLU A 105 2.24 6.88 1.83
N LEU A 106 2.76 8.03 2.24
CA LEU A 106 1.94 9.07 2.85
C LEU A 106 0.85 9.54 1.85
N ILE A 107 -0.41 9.26 2.18
CA ILE A 107 -1.56 9.86 1.51
C ILE A 107 -1.79 11.22 2.17
N SER A 108 -1.51 12.29 1.43
CA SER A 108 -1.69 13.65 1.92
C SER A 108 -3.15 13.94 2.26
N GLY A 109 -3.39 14.63 3.37
CA GLY A 109 -4.73 15.07 3.77
C GLY A 109 -5.42 15.97 2.74
N SER A 110 -4.67 16.62 1.83
CA SER A 110 -5.26 17.41 0.74
C SER A 110 -5.80 16.57 -0.43
N LEU A 111 -5.47 15.28 -0.49
CA LEU A 111 -5.93 14.36 -1.55
C LEU A 111 -7.32 13.75 -1.27
N TYR A 112 -8.14 14.36 -0.43
CA TYR A 112 -9.50 13.87 -0.22
C TYR A 112 -10.31 13.91 -1.53
N THR A 113 -11.19 12.95 -1.71
CA THR A 113 -12.09 12.86 -2.88
C THR A 113 -13.44 13.54 -2.62
N SER A 114 -13.89 13.50 -1.37
CA SER A 114 -15.13 14.17 -0.92
C SER A 114 -15.06 14.44 0.57
N TYR A 115 -16.00 15.24 1.05
CA TYR A 115 -16.14 15.53 2.48
C TYR A 115 -17.60 15.82 2.83
N GLN A 116 -17.92 15.66 4.10
CA GLN A 116 -19.16 16.10 4.72
C GLN A 116 -18.82 17.07 5.86
N GLY A 117 -19.65 18.09 6.10
CA GLY A 117 -19.33 19.17 7.02
C GLY A 117 -18.46 20.25 6.37
N GLU A 118 -17.54 20.83 7.11
CA GLU A 118 -16.67 21.91 6.63
C GLU A 118 -15.20 21.52 6.68
N VAL A 119 -14.49 21.80 5.61
CA VAL A 119 -13.03 21.61 5.51
C VAL A 119 -12.37 22.88 5.01
N SER A 120 -11.11 23.04 5.36
CA SER A 120 -10.26 24.12 4.84
C SER A 120 -8.84 23.59 4.62
N ASN A 121 -8.00 24.36 3.93
CA ASN A 121 -6.62 23.99 3.75
C ASN A 121 -5.92 23.92 5.10
N GLY A 122 -5.36 22.76 5.39
CA GLY A 122 -4.49 22.55 6.54
C GLY A 122 -3.10 23.15 6.31
N ASN A 123 -2.32 23.25 7.39
CA ASN A 123 -0.91 23.57 7.27
C ASN A 123 -0.16 22.42 6.59
N GLU A 124 0.98 22.70 5.98
CA GLU A 124 1.82 21.70 5.30
C GLU A 124 1.06 20.78 4.32
N ARG A 125 0.05 21.33 3.62
CA ARG A 125 -0.76 20.64 2.61
C ARG A 125 -1.69 19.57 3.18
N GLY A 126 -2.03 19.66 4.44
CA GLY A 126 -3.06 18.83 5.03
C GLY A 126 -4.46 19.39 4.77
N VAL A 127 -5.43 18.78 5.41
CA VAL A 127 -6.79 19.25 5.54
C VAL A 127 -7.05 19.66 6.99
N ALA A 128 -7.77 20.76 7.18
CA ALA A 128 -8.28 21.17 8.50
C ALA A 128 -9.79 20.98 8.54
N THR A 129 -10.28 20.32 9.57
CA THR A 129 -11.71 20.06 9.79
C THR A 129 -12.42 21.24 10.44
N ALA A 130 -13.73 21.20 10.54
CA ALA A 130 -14.54 22.21 11.20
C ALA A 130 -14.14 22.41 12.67
N ARG A 131 -14.38 23.61 13.20
CA ARG A 131 -14.15 23.89 14.62
C ARG A 131 -15.12 23.12 15.50
N ASP A 132 -16.36 23.12 15.10
CA ASP A 132 -17.50 22.52 15.83
C ASP A 132 -18.35 21.74 14.85
N GLY A 133 -18.84 20.59 15.28
CA GLY A 133 -19.66 19.71 14.48
C GLY A 133 -18.87 18.61 13.76
N GLU A 134 -19.61 17.66 13.24
CA GLU A 134 -19.06 16.49 12.57
C GLU A 134 -18.46 16.86 11.20
N THR A 135 -17.27 16.39 10.96
CA THR A 135 -16.60 16.48 9.66
C THR A 135 -16.13 15.09 9.25
N VAL A 136 -16.52 14.65 8.06
CA VAL A 136 -16.01 13.43 7.44
C VAL A 136 -15.12 13.81 6.25
N VAL A 137 -13.91 13.28 6.20
CA VAL A 137 -13.01 13.47 5.06
C VAL A 137 -12.76 12.11 4.42
N THR A 138 -13.06 11.97 3.14
CA THR A 138 -13.07 10.70 2.41
C THR A 138 -11.95 10.64 1.37
N PHE A 139 -11.24 9.52 1.33
CA PHE A 139 -10.13 9.24 0.42
C PHE A 139 -10.45 7.98 -0.38
N GLY A 140 -10.81 8.13 -1.65
CA GLY A 140 -11.14 7.02 -2.54
C GLY A 140 -9.93 6.49 -3.32
N ASN A 141 -10.15 5.40 -4.05
CA ASN A 141 -9.18 4.80 -4.97
C ASN A 141 -7.84 4.44 -4.30
N ILE A 142 -7.90 3.86 -3.10
CA ILE A 142 -6.71 3.36 -2.39
C ILE A 142 -6.58 1.87 -2.69
N ASP A 143 -5.46 1.47 -3.30
CA ASP A 143 -5.19 0.06 -3.64
C ASP A 143 -4.29 -0.58 -2.59
N PHE A 144 -4.92 -1.34 -1.71
CA PHE A 144 -4.24 -2.12 -0.66
C PHE A 144 -3.63 -3.42 -1.18
N GLY A 145 -3.94 -3.81 -2.41
CA GLY A 145 -3.58 -5.11 -2.95
C GLY A 145 -4.22 -6.29 -2.19
N PRO A 146 -3.83 -7.52 -2.49
CA PRO A 146 -4.43 -8.71 -1.89
C PRO A 146 -4.03 -8.93 -0.43
N VAL A 147 -2.86 -8.43 -0.02
CA VAL A 147 -2.35 -8.58 1.35
C VAL A 147 -3.03 -7.63 2.34
N GLY A 148 -3.15 -6.36 1.95
CA GLY A 148 -3.83 -5.36 2.76
C GLY A 148 -3.05 -4.86 3.99
N SER A 149 -3.77 -4.16 4.87
CA SER A 149 -3.27 -3.63 6.15
C SER A 149 -4.35 -3.59 7.22
N ASP A 150 -3.93 -3.73 8.46
CA ASP A 150 -4.74 -3.63 9.67
C ASP A 150 -4.24 -2.55 10.64
N GLU A 151 -3.33 -1.68 10.20
CA GLU A 151 -2.73 -0.63 11.02
C GLU A 151 -2.56 0.65 10.19
N ILE A 152 -3.00 1.78 10.76
CA ILE A 152 -2.90 3.11 10.16
C ILE A 152 -2.14 4.06 11.10
N THR A 153 -1.22 4.84 10.55
CA THR A 153 -0.54 5.94 11.26
C THR A 153 -1.03 7.26 10.67
N MET A 154 -1.53 8.13 11.52
CA MET A 154 -2.05 9.45 11.15
C MET A 154 -1.13 10.54 11.69
N SER A 155 -0.82 11.55 10.87
CA SER A 155 -0.08 12.75 11.27
C SER A 155 -1.07 13.87 11.56
N VAL A 156 -1.29 14.17 12.83
CA VAL A 156 -2.30 15.12 13.32
C VAL A 156 -1.68 16.28 14.07
N PHE A 157 -2.20 17.47 13.86
CA PHE A 157 -1.98 18.64 14.72
C PHE A 157 -3.32 19.05 15.32
N ALA A 158 -3.43 18.99 16.64
CA ALA A 158 -4.59 19.41 17.40
C ALA A 158 -4.32 20.75 18.11
N LEU A 159 -5.36 21.58 18.24
CA LEU A 159 -5.25 22.94 18.79
C LEU A 159 -5.11 22.96 20.31
N THR A 160 -5.57 21.93 20.98
CA THR A 160 -5.51 21.76 22.45
C THR A 160 -4.93 20.37 22.79
N SER A 161 -4.68 20.13 24.06
CA SER A 161 -4.23 18.81 24.57
C SER A 161 -5.39 17.97 25.09
N GLU A 162 -6.60 18.29 24.68
CA GLU A 162 -7.83 17.55 25.02
C GLU A 162 -7.95 16.27 24.18
N GLU A 163 -8.96 15.48 24.46
CA GLU A 163 -9.29 14.26 23.72
C GLU A 163 -10.02 14.62 22.43
N TYR A 164 -9.54 14.06 21.32
CA TYR A 164 -10.15 14.18 19.99
C TYR A 164 -10.63 12.80 19.53
N PRO A 165 -11.93 12.48 19.67
CA PRO A 165 -12.49 11.26 19.12
C PRO A 165 -12.36 11.25 17.59
N ILE A 166 -11.85 10.15 17.06
CA ILE A 166 -11.65 9.92 15.62
C ILE A 166 -12.26 8.57 15.27
N ARG A 167 -13.12 8.53 14.26
CA ARG A 167 -13.61 7.29 13.68
C ARG A 167 -13.06 7.10 12.28
N ILE A 168 -12.65 5.88 11.99
CA ILE A 168 -12.08 5.50 10.70
C ILE A 168 -12.98 4.43 10.10
N TYR A 169 -13.37 4.64 8.84
CA TYR A 169 -14.29 3.75 8.14
C TYR A 169 -13.67 3.23 6.85
N GLU A 170 -14.04 2.02 6.49
CA GLU A 170 -14.00 1.54 5.11
C GLU A 170 -15.33 1.91 4.45
N GLY A 171 -15.25 2.66 3.34
CA GLY A 171 -16.43 3.26 2.69
C GLY A 171 -16.76 4.66 3.20
N VAL A 172 -17.95 5.14 2.87
CA VAL A 172 -18.46 6.46 3.24
C VAL A 172 -19.54 6.30 4.30
N PRO A 173 -19.43 6.95 5.48
CA PRO A 173 -20.45 6.89 6.51
C PRO A 173 -21.84 7.25 5.98
N GLY A 174 -22.83 6.40 6.27
CA GLY A 174 -24.20 6.53 5.79
C GLY A 174 -24.49 5.86 4.44
N GLU A 175 -23.48 5.37 3.73
CA GLU A 175 -23.67 4.59 2.50
C GLU A 175 -23.69 3.09 2.78
N GLU A 176 -24.32 2.32 1.86
CA GLU A 176 -24.36 0.87 1.96
C GLU A 176 -22.96 0.26 1.86
N GLY A 177 -22.66 -0.73 2.72
CA GLY A 177 -21.36 -1.40 2.78
C GLY A 177 -20.31 -0.66 3.62
N CYS A 178 -20.60 0.53 4.14
CA CYS A 178 -19.69 1.22 5.05
C CYS A 178 -19.47 0.41 6.35
N GLN A 179 -18.23 0.28 6.79
CA GLN A 179 -17.85 -0.45 7.99
C GLN A 179 -16.92 0.38 8.87
N LEU A 180 -17.19 0.42 10.17
CA LEU A 180 -16.31 1.05 11.15
C LEU A 180 -15.06 0.20 11.33
N LEU A 181 -13.89 0.77 11.05
CA LEU A 181 -12.59 0.13 11.22
C LEU A 181 -11.95 0.44 12.58
N ALA A 182 -12.14 1.66 13.07
CA ALA A 182 -11.63 2.07 14.38
C ALA A 182 -12.46 3.21 14.97
N ASP A 183 -12.68 3.18 16.29
CA ASP A 183 -13.21 4.28 17.10
C ASP A 183 -12.16 4.55 18.17
N VAL A 184 -11.41 5.63 17.99
CA VAL A 184 -10.17 5.89 18.74
C VAL A 184 -10.11 7.33 19.23
N VAL A 185 -9.21 7.60 20.15
CA VAL A 185 -8.97 8.93 20.68
C VAL A 185 -7.54 9.36 20.37
N TYR A 186 -7.40 10.50 19.74
CA TYR A 186 -6.11 11.18 19.64
C TYR A 186 -5.97 12.15 20.81
N GLN A 187 -4.89 12.00 21.59
CA GLN A 187 -4.59 12.89 22.71
C GLN A 187 -3.08 13.05 22.87
N LYS A 188 -2.56 14.19 22.45
CA LYS A 188 -1.15 14.55 22.61
C LYS A 188 -1.00 15.99 23.07
N PRO A 189 0.11 16.37 23.73
CA PRO A 189 0.40 17.75 24.06
C PRO A 189 0.32 18.62 22.80
N SER A 190 -0.48 19.69 22.84
CA SER A 190 -0.59 20.61 21.71
C SER A 190 0.70 21.42 21.57
N ILE A 191 1.36 21.26 20.43
CA ILE A 191 2.53 22.04 20.03
C ILE A 191 2.14 22.79 18.75
N TRP A 192 2.16 24.10 18.80
CA TRP A 192 1.72 24.95 17.71
C TRP A 192 2.41 24.56 16.38
N ASN A 193 1.59 24.37 15.35
CA ASN A 193 2.04 24.05 13.99
C ASN A 193 2.95 22.82 13.87
N THR A 194 2.80 21.84 14.78
CA THR A 194 3.59 20.62 14.80
C THR A 194 2.66 19.42 14.66
N TYR A 195 2.85 18.66 13.59
CA TYR A 195 2.17 17.38 13.40
C TYR A 195 2.84 16.29 14.24
N GLN A 196 2.03 15.49 14.89
CA GLN A 196 2.46 14.37 15.70
C GLN A 196 1.78 13.11 15.19
N GLU A 197 2.55 12.05 15.05
CA GLU A 197 2.05 10.77 14.54
C GLU A 197 1.42 9.95 15.65
N GLU A 198 0.30 9.31 15.35
CA GLU A 198 -0.36 8.31 16.19
C GLU A 198 -0.77 7.13 15.34
N THR A 199 -0.57 5.92 15.88
CA THR A 199 -0.84 4.67 15.18
C THR A 199 -2.02 3.95 15.83
N TYR A 200 -2.93 3.46 15.00
CA TYR A 200 -4.14 2.77 15.42
C TYR A 200 -4.28 1.43 14.72
N LEU A 201 -4.71 0.42 15.47
CA LEU A 201 -5.10 -0.87 14.94
C LEU A 201 -6.54 -0.79 14.41
N LEU A 202 -6.78 -1.45 13.30
CA LEU A 202 -8.09 -1.56 12.68
C LEU A 202 -8.78 -2.85 13.12
N ALA A 203 -10.09 -2.85 13.20
CA ALA A 203 -10.90 -4.02 13.59
C ALA A 203 -10.78 -5.19 12.60
N LYS A 204 -10.39 -4.89 11.36
CA LYS A 204 -10.12 -5.89 10.32
C LYS A 204 -9.03 -5.39 9.36
N ARG A 205 -8.46 -6.33 8.62
CA ARG A 205 -7.57 -6.02 7.51
C ARG A 205 -8.35 -5.49 6.31
N VAL A 206 -7.93 -4.35 5.78
CA VAL A 206 -8.47 -3.75 4.55
C VAL A 206 -7.65 -4.27 3.38
N THR A 207 -8.29 -4.82 2.34
CA THR A 207 -7.65 -5.42 1.16
C THR A 207 -8.30 -4.93 -0.13
N GLY A 208 -7.59 -5.02 -1.26
CA GLY A 208 -8.10 -4.60 -2.56
C GLY A 208 -8.23 -3.09 -2.70
N ILE A 209 -9.06 -2.62 -3.63
CA ILE A 209 -9.29 -1.20 -3.87
C ILE A 209 -10.43 -0.72 -2.97
N ASN A 210 -10.11 0.24 -2.09
CA ASN A 210 -11.04 0.71 -1.09
C ASN A 210 -11.07 2.23 -0.96
N THR A 211 -12.08 2.70 -0.23
CA THR A 211 -12.26 4.08 0.22
C THR A 211 -12.10 4.12 1.74
N ILE A 212 -11.35 5.08 2.25
CA ILE A 212 -11.17 5.32 3.68
C ILE A 212 -11.77 6.67 4.02
N SER A 213 -12.64 6.70 5.03
CA SER A 213 -13.21 7.94 5.57
C SER A 213 -12.75 8.14 7.02
N ILE A 214 -12.44 9.39 7.34
CA ILE A 214 -12.01 9.82 8.68
C ILE A 214 -13.02 10.84 9.18
N GLU A 215 -13.69 10.51 10.29
CA GLU A 215 -14.71 11.34 10.95
C GLU A 215 -14.14 11.93 12.23
N VAL A 216 -14.35 13.21 12.43
CA VAL A 216 -14.02 13.95 13.65
C VAL A 216 -15.09 14.97 13.98
N CYS A 217 -15.30 15.27 15.28
CA CYS A 217 -16.27 16.27 15.74
C CYS A 217 -15.63 17.58 16.21
N GLN A 218 -14.33 17.70 16.12
CA GLN A 218 -13.54 18.85 16.58
C GLN A 218 -12.47 19.21 15.54
N LYS A 219 -11.94 20.42 15.63
CA LYS A 219 -10.94 20.88 14.67
C LYS A 219 -9.58 20.19 14.89
N ILE A 220 -9.20 19.42 13.90
CA ILE A 220 -7.82 18.93 13.73
C ILE A 220 -7.26 19.40 12.39
N HIS A 221 -5.93 19.40 12.30
CA HIS A 221 -5.23 19.46 11.04
C HIS A 221 -4.66 18.07 10.77
N LEU A 222 -5.10 17.44 9.69
CA LEU A 222 -4.60 16.15 9.22
C LEU A 222 -3.61 16.40 8.09
N LYS A 223 -2.32 16.16 8.34
CA LYS A 223 -1.30 16.22 7.27
C LYS A 223 -1.50 15.09 6.27
N GLY A 224 -1.84 13.92 6.77
CA GLY A 224 -2.09 12.71 6.01
C GLY A 224 -1.97 11.47 6.89
N PHE A 225 -1.99 10.33 6.22
CA PHE A 225 -1.88 9.04 6.88
C PHE A 225 -1.15 8.03 6.00
N VAL A 226 -0.66 6.97 6.62
CA VAL A 226 0.02 5.84 5.97
C VAL A 226 -0.43 4.55 6.63
N PHE A 227 -0.60 3.50 5.86
CA PHE A 227 -0.89 2.17 6.37
C PHE A 227 0.39 1.34 6.45
N LYS A 228 0.45 0.46 7.43
CA LYS A 228 1.57 -0.44 7.60
C LYS A 228 1.59 -1.49 6.49
N LYS A 229 2.71 -1.60 5.79
CA LYS A 229 2.91 -2.68 4.84
C LYS A 229 3.19 -3.97 5.60
N LEU A 230 2.26 -4.93 5.52
CA LEU A 230 2.43 -6.23 6.13
C LEU A 230 3.39 -7.11 5.30
N GLN A 231 4.15 -7.95 5.98
CA GLN A 231 5.02 -8.93 5.31
C GLN A 231 4.20 -10.16 4.94
N LYS A 232 3.91 -10.32 3.65
CA LYS A 232 3.11 -11.43 3.10
C LYS A 232 3.55 -12.80 3.61
N ALA A 233 4.86 -13.01 3.74
CA ALA A 233 5.44 -14.28 4.13
C ALA A 233 4.96 -14.80 5.50
N TRP A 234 4.60 -13.91 6.43
CA TRP A 234 4.20 -14.29 7.80
C TRP A 234 2.69 -14.32 8.03
N LEU A 235 1.93 -13.99 7.00
CA LEU A 235 0.47 -13.95 7.11
C LEU A 235 -0.14 -15.31 6.78
N PRO A 236 -1.32 -15.65 7.37
CA PRO A 236 -2.17 -16.68 6.83
C PRO A 236 -2.61 -16.26 5.41
N LEU A 237 -2.29 -17.08 4.42
CA LEU A 237 -2.62 -16.84 3.02
C LEU A 237 -3.63 -17.87 2.56
N ASP A 238 -4.82 -17.42 2.17
CA ASP A 238 -5.82 -18.29 1.58
C ASP A 238 -5.33 -18.83 0.23
N ALA A 239 -5.60 -20.09 -0.08
CA ALA A 239 -5.15 -20.70 -1.33
C ALA A 239 -5.73 -20.00 -2.56
N ALA A 240 -6.94 -19.48 -2.45
CA ALA A 240 -7.57 -18.68 -3.51
C ALA A 240 -6.88 -17.34 -3.79
N GLN A 241 -6.04 -16.83 -2.86
CA GLN A 241 -5.26 -15.59 -2.99
C GLN A 241 -3.85 -15.83 -3.56
N ALA A 242 -3.54 -17.07 -3.98
CA ALA A 242 -2.28 -17.36 -4.66
C ALA A 242 -2.12 -16.52 -5.93
N ASP A 243 -0.88 -16.11 -6.22
CA ASP A 243 -0.56 -15.28 -7.39
C ASP A 243 -0.81 -16.03 -8.70
N SER A 244 -0.63 -17.37 -8.69
CA SER A 244 -1.02 -18.22 -9.79
C SER A 244 -1.45 -19.63 -9.33
N VAL A 245 -2.39 -20.21 -10.05
CA VAL A 245 -2.80 -21.60 -9.91
C VAL A 245 -2.95 -22.17 -11.32
N TYR A 246 -2.28 -23.27 -11.60
CA TYR A 246 -2.43 -23.98 -12.86
C TYR A 246 -2.33 -25.50 -12.64
N GLY A 247 -2.89 -26.28 -13.56
CA GLY A 247 -2.82 -27.73 -13.50
C GLY A 247 -4.02 -28.40 -14.17
N ASP A 248 -4.04 -29.74 -14.11
CA ASP A 248 -5.03 -30.54 -14.83
C ASP A 248 -6.41 -30.49 -14.17
N THR A 249 -6.47 -30.54 -12.83
CA THR A 249 -7.74 -30.66 -12.11
C THR A 249 -7.71 -29.88 -10.80
N PHE A 250 -8.51 -28.85 -10.70
CA PHE A 250 -8.79 -28.11 -9.47
C PHE A 250 -10.03 -27.22 -9.62
N THR A 251 -10.60 -26.77 -8.52
CA THR A 251 -11.66 -25.77 -8.48
C THR A 251 -11.21 -24.64 -7.54
N LYS A 252 -11.33 -23.39 -8.01
CA LYS A 252 -11.06 -22.20 -7.19
C LYS A 252 -12.35 -21.76 -6.52
N GLU A 253 -12.38 -21.79 -5.21
CA GLU A 253 -13.45 -21.28 -4.35
C GLU A 253 -13.08 -19.90 -3.76
N GLU A 254 -13.91 -19.34 -2.91
CA GLU A 254 -13.71 -18.01 -2.32
C GLU A 254 -12.38 -17.92 -1.52
N ARG A 255 -12.04 -18.97 -0.76
CA ARG A 255 -10.85 -19.01 0.11
C ARG A 255 -9.94 -20.22 -0.16
N ALA A 256 -10.42 -21.22 -0.86
CA ALA A 256 -9.75 -22.50 -1.03
C ALA A 256 -9.52 -22.85 -2.49
N ILE A 257 -8.57 -23.73 -2.73
CA ILE A 257 -8.44 -24.50 -3.96
C ILE A 257 -8.82 -25.94 -3.61
N THR A 258 -9.88 -26.45 -4.23
CA THR A 258 -10.47 -27.77 -3.93
C THR A 258 -10.36 -28.71 -5.12
N GLY A 259 -10.54 -30.00 -4.87
CA GLY A 259 -10.44 -31.03 -5.91
C GLY A 259 -9.08 -31.06 -6.60
N ILE A 260 -8.02 -30.72 -5.85
CA ILE A 260 -6.65 -30.73 -6.37
C ILE A 260 -6.28 -32.17 -6.71
N GLY A 261 -6.12 -32.41 -8.00
CA GLY A 261 -5.72 -33.70 -8.56
C GLY A 261 -4.30 -33.70 -9.09
N ASN A 262 -4.13 -34.14 -10.32
CA ASN A 262 -2.82 -34.30 -10.94
C ASN A 262 -2.22 -32.98 -11.41
N ASN A 263 -0.90 -32.85 -11.24
CA ASN A 263 -0.08 -31.78 -11.81
C ASN A 263 -0.56 -30.36 -11.48
N VAL A 264 -1.09 -30.14 -10.28
CA VAL A 264 -1.51 -28.81 -9.86
C VAL A 264 -0.36 -28.09 -9.15
N THR A 265 -0.17 -26.83 -9.49
CA THR A 265 0.81 -25.95 -8.85
C THR A 265 0.14 -24.66 -8.39
N ILE A 266 0.33 -24.32 -7.13
CA ILE A 266 -0.20 -23.11 -6.49
C ILE A 266 1.03 -22.27 -6.07
N THR A 267 1.16 -21.05 -6.59
CA THR A 267 2.35 -20.21 -6.39
C THR A 267 2.01 -18.92 -5.66
N TYR A 268 2.81 -18.60 -4.65
CA TYR A 268 2.89 -17.32 -3.95
C TYR A 268 4.22 -16.66 -4.29
N ALA A 269 4.18 -15.57 -5.05
CA ALA A 269 5.35 -14.83 -5.48
C ALA A 269 5.82 -13.83 -4.40
N GLU A 270 7.08 -13.43 -4.49
CA GLU A 270 7.70 -12.38 -3.66
C GLU A 270 7.56 -12.59 -2.14
N MET A 271 7.70 -13.83 -1.68
CA MET A 271 7.71 -14.18 -0.25
C MET A 271 9.05 -13.79 0.36
N ASP A 272 9.06 -12.73 1.19
CA ASP A 272 10.28 -12.23 1.85
C ASP A 272 10.37 -12.76 3.28
N PHE A 273 11.25 -13.74 3.51
CA PHE A 273 11.52 -14.35 4.81
C PHE A 273 12.59 -13.60 5.62
N GLY A 274 13.14 -12.51 5.09
CA GLY A 274 14.15 -11.69 5.77
C GLY A 274 15.41 -12.45 6.18
N GLU A 275 16.15 -11.86 7.10
CA GLU A 275 17.37 -12.43 7.67
C GLU A 275 17.09 -13.55 8.70
N GLU A 276 15.95 -13.50 9.35
CA GLU A 276 15.56 -14.49 10.35
C GLU A 276 15.20 -15.82 9.70
N GLY A 277 14.50 -15.79 8.59
CA GLY A 277 14.09 -16.95 7.82
C GLY A 277 12.89 -17.69 8.39
N THR A 278 12.42 -18.68 7.63
CA THR A 278 11.37 -19.61 8.06
C THR A 278 11.96 -21.01 8.27
N ALA A 279 11.50 -21.70 9.30
CA ALA A 279 11.83 -23.10 9.56
C ALA A 279 10.58 -23.97 9.76
N GLY A 280 9.40 -23.46 9.44
CA GLY A 280 8.15 -24.18 9.57
C GLY A 280 7.05 -23.60 8.71
N ILE A 281 6.02 -24.40 8.51
CA ILE A 281 4.81 -24.03 7.80
C ILE A 281 3.60 -24.63 8.47
N ARG A 282 2.53 -23.85 8.57
CA ARG A 282 1.21 -24.29 8.98
C ARG A 282 0.34 -24.38 7.74
N ILE A 283 -0.31 -25.51 7.54
CA ILE A 283 -1.16 -25.79 6.39
C ILE A 283 -2.57 -26.16 6.90
N CYS A 284 -3.58 -25.44 6.43
CA CYS A 284 -4.98 -25.82 6.59
C CYS A 284 -5.46 -26.50 5.32
N GLY A 285 -5.81 -27.76 5.40
CA GLY A 285 -6.21 -28.57 4.26
C GLY A 285 -7.03 -29.80 4.63
N ARG A 286 -7.47 -30.52 3.59
CA ARG A 286 -8.23 -31.77 3.68
C ARG A 286 -7.70 -32.77 2.66
N ALA A 287 -7.46 -34.00 3.12
CA ALA A 287 -6.99 -35.12 2.29
C ALA A 287 -7.98 -36.30 2.46
N PRO A 288 -9.10 -36.34 1.72
CA PRO A 288 -10.23 -37.21 2.03
C PRO A 288 -9.99 -38.71 1.75
N GLU A 289 -9.08 -39.05 0.85
CA GLU A 289 -8.91 -40.45 0.38
C GLU A 289 -7.66 -41.12 0.98
N SER A 290 -6.56 -40.37 1.11
CA SER A 290 -5.29 -40.86 1.62
C SER A 290 -4.41 -39.71 2.10
N SER A 291 -3.30 -40.01 2.80
CA SER A 291 -2.27 -38.99 3.04
C SER A 291 -1.78 -38.40 1.71
N ASN A 292 -1.40 -37.13 1.72
CA ASN A 292 -0.97 -36.40 0.52
C ASN A 292 0.41 -35.81 0.71
N SER A 293 1.29 -36.04 -0.28
CA SER A 293 2.62 -35.44 -0.31
C SER A 293 2.56 -34.09 -0.99
N LEU A 294 2.92 -33.03 -0.27
CA LEU A 294 3.00 -31.67 -0.82
C LEU A 294 4.49 -31.34 -1.06
N HIS A 295 4.83 -31.10 -2.31
CA HIS A 295 6.17 -30.61 -2.67
C HIS A 295 6.19 -29.10 -2.61
N ILE A 296 6.98 -28.54 -1.70
CA ILE A 296 7.16 -27.10 -1.54
C ILE A 296 8.45 -26.72 -2.26
N ARG A 297 8.35 -25.87 -3.29
CA ARG A 297 9.48 -25.38 -4.07
C ARG A 297 9.67 -23.91 -3.79
N PHE A 298 10.88 -23.54 -3.43
CA PHE A 298 11.35 -22.16 -3.26
C PHE A 298 12.25 -21.85 -4.46
N LEU A 299 11.93 -20.80 -5.22
CA LEU A 299 12.62 -20.39 -6.43
C LEU A 299 13.12 -18.94 -6.28
N GLN A 300 14.41 -18.70 -6.55
CA GLN A 300 15.02 -17.38 -6.59
C GLN A 300 15.97 -17.28 -7.79
N GLY A 301 15.48 -16.73 -8.92
CA GLY A 301 16.23 -16.77 -10.17
C GLY A 301 16.51 -18.20 -10.61
N GLU A 302 17.79 -18.61 -10.63
CA GLU A 302 18.23 -19.98 -10.96
C GLU A 302 18.36 -20.89 -9.74
N GLU A 303 18.31 -20.33 -8.53
CA GLU A 303 18.38 -21.11 -7.29
C GLU A 303 17.04 -21.77 -6.97
N GLU A 304 17.08 -23.02 -6.59
CA GLU A 304 15.91 -23.81 -6.20
C GLU A 304 16.17 -24.59 -4.91
N SER A 305 15.25 -24.52 -3.96
CA SER A 305 15.17 -25.40 -2.79
C SER A 305 13.86 -26.16 -2.81
N LYS A 306 13.94 -27.47 -2.59
CA LYS A 306 12.73 -28.36 -2.59
C LYS A 306 12.60 -29.03 -1.24
N GLN A 307 11.39 -29.02 -0.73
CA GLN A 307 11.03 -29.66 0.52
C GLN A 307 9.75 -30.45 0.34
N LEU A 308 9.56 -31.46 1.19
CA LEU A 308 8.42 -32.34 1.15
C LEU A 308 7.76 -32.37 2.53
N VAL A 309 6.43 -32.27 2.55
CA VAL A 309 5.63 -32.50 3.75
C VAL A 309 4.56 -33.54 3.45
N GLU A 310 4.29 -34.44 4.42
CA GLU A 310 3.27 -35.45 4.33
C GLU A 310 2.05 -35.00 5.14
N PHE A 311 0.98 -34.64 4.45
CA PHE A 311 -0.27 -34.25 5.10
C PHE A 311 -1.11 -35.51 5.36
N PRO A 312 -1.57 -35.73 6.60
CA PRO A 312 -2.30 -36.95 6.95
C PRO A 312 -3.69 -37.01 6.31
N MET A 313 -4.18 -38.19 6.08
CA MET A 313 -5.57 -38.42 5.65
C MET A 313 -6.55 -37.80 6.66
N CYS A 314 -7.50 -37.03 6.18
CA CYS A 314 -8.56 -36.42 6.98
C CYS A 314 -9.78 -36.09 6.11
N GLY A 315 -10.98 -36.37 6.63
CA GLY A 315 -12.25 -36.09 5.95
C GLY A 315 -12.73 -34.65 6.06
N GLU A 316 -12.18 -33.88 7.00
CA GLU A 316 -12.51 -32.48 7.25
C GLU A 316 -11.25 -31.62 7.17
N TYR A 317 -11.42 -30.30 7.03
CA TYR A 317 -10.30 -29.37 7.10
C TYR A 317 -9.66 -29.40 8.46
N ILE A 318 -8.35 -29.65 8.48
CA ILE A 318 -7.54 -29.59 9.70
C ILE A 318 -6.32 -28.70 9.46
N GLU A 319 -5.81 -28.13 10.54
CA GLU A 319 -4.59 -27.35 10.54
C GLU A 319 -3.43 -28.21 11.07
N LYS A 320 -2.32 -28.24 10.32
CA LYS A 320 -1.11 -28.98 10.69
C LYS A 320 0.12 -28.12 10.51
N GLU A 321 1.05 -28.25 11.45
CA GLU A 321 2.37 -27.63 11.36
C GLU A 321 3.41 -28.67 10.91
N PHE A 322 4.31 -28.21 10.07
CA PHE A 322 5.43 -29.02 9.54
C PHE A 322 6.71 -28.24 9.70
N SER A 323 7.78 -28.94 10.11
CA SER A 323 9.11 -28.37 10.14
C SER A 323 9.67 -28.31 8.72
N LEU A 324 10.37 -27.24 8.41
CA LEU A 324 11.06 -27.04 7.14
C LEU A 324 12.57 -26.89 7.38
N THR A 325 13.38 -27.24 6.37
CA THR A 325 14.75 -26.76 6.31
C THR A 325 14.74 -25.25 6.21
N PRO A 326 15.50 -24.50 7.05
CA PRO A 326 15.43 -23.05 7.08
C PRO A 326 15.70 -22.42 5.71
N VAL A 327 14.84 -21.45 5.35
CA VAL A 327 14.94 -20.66 4.11
C VAL A 327 14.91 -19.18 4.49
N LYS A 328 15.81 -18.38 3.93
CA LYS A 328 15.96 -16.92 4.20
C LYS A 328 15.90 -16.12 2.91
N GLY A 329 15.56 -14.82 3.04
CA GLY A 329 15.50 -13.90 1.91
C GLY A 329 14.21 -14.02 1.11
N LYS A 330 14.25 -13.60 -0.17
CA LYS A 330 13.07 -13.50 -1.03
C LYS A 330 12.98 -14.68 -1.98
N TRP A 331 11.81 -15.29 -2.05
CA TRP A 331 11.55 -16.47 -2.87
C TRP A 331 10.15 -16.45 -3.47
N ASP A 332 10.00 -17.04 -4.65
CA ASP A 332 8.69 -17.50 -5.11
C ASP A 332 8.45 -18.90 -4.56
N VAL A 333 7.33 -19.11 -3.90
CA VAL A 333 7.02 -20.39 -3.24
C VAL A 333 5.87 -21.08 -3.95
N SER A 334 6.11 -22.31 -4.43
CA SER A 334 5.12 -23.12 -5.13
C SER A 334 4.82 -24.41 -4.39
N PHE A 335 3.54 -24.70 -4.23
CA PHE A 335 3.02 -25.99 -3.75
C PHE A 335 2.67 -26.83 -4.96
N VAL A 336 3.38 -27.96 -5.14
CA VAL A 336 3.22 -28.82 -6.30
C VAL A 336 2.59 -30.15 -5.86
N PHE A 337 1.49 -30.48 -6.50
CA PHE A 337 0.71 -31.71 -6.30
C PHE A 337 0.94 -32.65 -7.49
N LEU A 338 1.51 -33.80 -7.20
CA LEU A 338 1.88 -34.80 -8.21
C LEU A 338 0.67 -35.69 -8.59
N PRO A 339 0.79 -36.49 -9.64
CA PRO A 339 -0.24 -37.47 -10.02
C PRO A 339 -0.60 -38.39 -8.84
N GLY A 340 -1.90 -38.57 -8.62
CA GLY A 340 -2.47 -39.34 -7.50
C GLY A 340 -2.80 -38.47 -6.28
N SER A 341 -2.60 -37.15 -6.33
CA SER A 341 -3.08 -36.24 -5.31
C SER A 341 -4.61 -36.20 -5.27
N CYS A 342 -5.16 -36.13 -4.05
CA CYS A 342 -6.55 -35.82 -3.75
C CYS A 342 -6.56 -34.91 -2.53
N PHE A 343 -6.57 -33.60 -2.75
CA PHE A 343 -6.34 -32.61 -1.71
C PHE A 343 -7.21 -31.35 -1.88
N ASP A 344 -7.60 -30.76 -0.78
CA ASP A 344 -8.16 -29.42 -0.73
C ASP A 344 -7.26 -28.54 0.14
N LEU A 345 -6.79 -27.44 -0.41
CA LEU A 345 -5.96 -26.46 0.29
C LEU A 345 -6.80 -25.24 0.61
N GLN A 346 -6.91 -24.90 1.90
CA GLN A 346 -7.59 -23.69 2.35
C GLN A 346 -6.61 -22.54 2.57
N SER A 347 -5.56 -22.77 3.37
CA SER A 347 -4.57 -21.73 3.65
C SER A 347 -3.20 -22.29 4.02
N VAL A 348 -2.18 -21.43 3.89
CA VAL A 348 -0.82 -21.67 4.33
C VAL A 348 -0.31 -20.48 5.14
N GLN A 349 0.55 -20.73 6.12
CA GLN A 349 1.26 -19.69 6.87
C GLN A 349 2.67 -20.18 7.20
N PHE A 350 3.68 -19.41 6.79
CA PHE A 350 5.05 -19.71 7.19
C PHE A 350 5.31 -19.24 8.63
N LEU A 351 6.15 -19.97 9.34
CA LEU A 351 6.46 -19.72 10.74
C LEU A 351 7.90 -19.23 10.86
N LEU A 352 8.12 -18.20 11.68
CA LEU A 352 9.45 -17.67 11.98
C LEU A 352 10.37 -18.76 12.52
N ALA A 353 11.62 -18.76 12.11
CA ALA A 353 12.63 -19.64 12.67
C ALA A 353 12.81 -19.30 14.16
N GLY A 354 12.46 -20.26 15.05
CA GLY A 354 12.48 -20.06 16.50
C GLY A 354 11.13 -19.90 17.19
N ALA A 355 10.03 -19.85 16.44
CA ALA A 355 8.67 -19.82 17.01
C ALA A 355 8.07 -21.22 17.25
N ALA A 356 8.78 -22.29 16.91
CA ALA A 356 8.37 -23.65 17.25
C ALA A 356 8.77 -23.96 18.70
N ASN A 357 7.80 -23.96 19.62
CA ASN A 357 7.90 -24.54 20.95
C ASN A 357 7.38 -25.98 20.94
#